data_f11cb1e2a1e78d8c5f67d929d4b2de7b
#
_entry.id   f11cb1e2a1e78d8c5f67d929d4b2de7b
#
_cell.length_a   1.000
_cell.length_b   1.000
_cell.length_c   1.000
_cell.angle_alpha   90.00
_cell.angle_beta   90.00
_cell.angle_gamma   90.00
#
_symmetry.space_group_name_H-M   'P 1'
#
loop_
_entity.id
_entity.type
_entity.pdbx_description
1 polymer ?
#
loop_
_entity_poly.entity_id
_entity_poly.type
_entity_poly.pdbx_seq_one_letter_code
_entity_poly.pdbx_strand_id
1 'polypeptide(L)'
;MYDPTAWKTRRYERTKRRVSTGELPRLVGFRIWSWVSTGRMCDGCGEVVGAAEIQHDVDVDGTIVLRLHPECFRAWYVVER
;
A
#
# COMPACT_ATOMS: atom_id res chain seq x y z
N MET A 1 -27.06 -0.30 -1.82
CA MET A 1 -26.81 0.76 -0.82
C MET A 1 -25.45 1.37 -1.07
N TYR A 2 -25.38 2.68 -1.12
CA TYR A 2 -24.11 3.38 -1.40
C TYR A 2 -23.22 3.36 -0.15
N ASP A 3 -21.98 2.90 -0.32
CA ASP A 3 -20.97 2.91 0.73
C ASP A 3 -19.85 3.87 0.31
N PRO A 4 -19.70 5.05 0.96
CA PRO A 4 -18.69 6.02 0.59
C PRO A 4 -17.25 5.56 0.85
N THR A 5 -17.05 4.43 1.55
CA THR A 5 -15.73 3.88 1.82
C THR A 5 -15.41 2.64 0.99
N ALA A 6 -16.28 2.27 0.05
CA ALA A 6 -16.11 1.05 -0.75
C ALA A 6 -14.77 1.04 -1.51
N TRP A 7 -14.29 2.20 -1.98
CA TRP A 7 -13.02 2.31 -2.68
C TRP A 7 -11.84 1.98 -1.78
N LYS A 8 -11.89 2.30 -0.49
CA LYS A 8 -10.84 1.94 0.47
C LYS A 8 -10.82 0.44 0.69
N THR A 9 -11.99 -0.17 0.83
CA THR A 9 -12.11 -1.62 0.97
C THR A 9 -11.55 -2.34 -0.25
N ARG A 10 -11.84 -1.85 -1.45
CA ARG A 10 -11.32 -2.42 -2.71
C ARG A 10 -9.79 -2.38 -2.74
N ARG A 11 -9.18 -1.25 -2.38
CA ARG A 11 -7.72 -1.11 -2.34
C ARG A 11 -7.11 -2.09 -1.33
N TYR A 12 -7.70 -2.17 -0.16
CA TYR A 12 -7.27 -3.06 0.91
C TYR A 12 -7.29 -4.53 0.44
N GLU A 13 -8.39 -4.96 -0.15
CA GLU A 13 -8.54 -6.35 -0.60
C GLU A 13 -7.59 -6.69 -1.75
N ARG A 14 -7.35 -5.77 -2.68
CA ARG A 14 -6.39 -5.97 -3.76
C ARG A 14 -4.98 -6.15 -3.22
N THR A 15 -4.60 -5.34 -2.24
CA THR A 15 -3.28 -5.45 -1.62
C THR A 15 -3.13 -6.76 -0.89
N LYS A 16 -4.12 -7.17 -0.12
CA LYS A 16 -4.11 -8.48 0.56
C LYS A 16 -3.89 -9.61 -0.42
N ARG A 17 -4.56 -9.57 -1.55
CA ARG A 17 -4.41 -10.60 -2.59
C ARG A 17 -2.98 -10.65 -3.11
N ARG A 18 -2.37 -9.50 -3.39
CA ARG A 18 -1.00 -9.45 -3.89
C ARG A 18 0.01 -9.96 -2.87
N VAL A 19 -0.21 -9.70 -1.60
CA VAL A 19 0.63 -10.27 -0.54
C VAL A 19 0.48 -11.79 -0.52
N SER A 20 -0.75 -12.28 -0.57
CA SER A 20 -1.03 -13.71 -0.50
C SER A 20 -0.47 -14.50 -1.68
N THR A 21 -0.40 -13.87 -2.86
CA THR A 21 0.13 -14.50 -4.08
C THR A 21 1.64 -14.31 -4.24
N GLY A 22 2.29 -13.60 -3.32
CA GLY A 22 3.73 -13.36 -3.39
C GLY A 22 4.15 -12.25 -4.34
N GLU A 23 3.22 -11.44 -4.85
CA GLU A 23 3.54 -10.33 -5.74
C GLU A 23 4.17 -9.16 -5.01
N LEU A 24 3.96 -9.05 -3.69
CA LEU A 24 4.66 -8.10 -2.84
C LEU A 24 5.69 -8.84 -2.01
N PRO A 25 6.86 -8.23 -1.75
CA PRO A 25 7.88 -8.89 -0.94
C PRO A 25 7.44 -9.04 0.51
N ARG A 26 8.12 -9.88 1.26
CA ARG A 26 7.88 -10.01 2.70
C ARG A 26 8.29 -8.73 3.39
N LEU A 27 7.48 -8.31 4.37
CA LEU A 27 7.71 -7.08 5.11
C LEU A 27 8.66 -7.34 6.28
N VAL A 28 9.95 -7.49 5.97
CA VAL A 28 11.00 -7.79 6.93
C VAL A 28 12.01 -6.66 6.94
N GLY A 29 12.34 -6.14 8.13
CA GLY A 29 13.36 -5.09 8.26
C GLY A 29 13.00 -3.82 7.52
N PHE A 30 11.75 -3.43 7.55
CA PHE A 30 11.26 -2.31 6.78
C PHE A 30 11.40 -0.99 7.51
N ARG A 31 11.47 0.10 6.71
CA ARG A 31 11.34 1.48 7.17
C ARG A 31 10.21 2.12 6.41
N ILE A 32 9.54 3.09 7.02
CA ILE A 32 8.40 3.76 6.39
C ILE A 32 8.51 5.26 6.56
N TRP A 33 8.21 5.99 5.48
CA TRP A 33 8.09 7.44 5.49
C TRP A 33 6.72 7.81 4.94
N SER A 34 6.17 8.92 5.44
CA SER A 34 4.87 9.41 5.01
C SER A 34 5.03 10.79 4.37
N TRP A 35 4.46 10.95 3.19
CA TRP A 35 4.54 12.19 2.42
C TRP A 35 3.19 12.53 1.83
N VAL A 36 3.03 13.79 1.42
CA VAL A 36 1.94 14.16 0.53
C VAL A 36 2.33 13.66 -0.86
N SER A 37 1.46 12.86 -1.47
CA SER A 37 1.75 12.21 -2.74
C SER A 37 1.93 13.21 -3.87
N THR A 38 2.78 12.84 -4.83
CA THR A 38 2.95 13.57 -6.09
C THR A 38 2.28 12.86 -7.26
N GLY A 39 1.32 11.98 -7.00
CA GLY A 39 0.58 11.27 -8.04
C GLY A 39 1.23 9.96 -8.49
N ARG A 40 1.94 9.30 -7.60
CA ARG A 40 2.62 8.02 -7.92
C ARG A 40 1.65 6.84 -7.84
N MET A 41 1.96 5.80 -8.57
CA MET A 41 1.19 4.56 -8.55
C MET A 41 1.43 3.81 -7.25
N CYS A 42 0.35 3.28 -6.65
CA CYS A 42 0.43 2.43 -5.47
C CYS A 42 0.87 1.03 -5.87
N ASP A 43 1.93 0.53 -5.25
CA ASP A 43 2.42 -0.84 -5.51
C ASP A 43 1.54 -1.92 -4.88
N GLY A 44 0.66 -1.54 -3.96
CA GLY A 44 -0.27 -2.47 -3.35
C GLY A 44 -1.50 -2.74 -4.20
N CYS A 45 -2.28 -1.71 -4.49
CA CYS A 45 -3.55 -1.89 -5.20
C CYS A 45 -3.48 -1.57 -6.70
N GLY A 46 -2.42 -0.91 -7.16
CA GLY A 46 -2.27 -0.55 -8.58
C GLY A 46 -2.99 0.72 -8.98
N GLU A 47 -3.64 1.41 -8.05
CA GLU A 47 -4.28 2.69 -8.33
C GLU A 47 -3.34 3.83 -7.97
N VAL A 48 -3.53 4.99 -8.60
CA VAL A 48 -2.73 6.17 -8.30
C VAL A 48 -2.99 6.64 -6.88
N VAL A 49 -1.92 7.01 -6.16
CA VAL A 49 -2.05 7.74 -4.91
C VAL A 49 -2.27 9.20 -5.30
N GLY A 50 -3.45 9.73 -5.05
CA GLY A 50 -3.82 11.08 -5.49
C GLY A 50 -2.90 12.15 -4.91
N ALA A 51 -2.72 13.26 -5.66
CA ALA A 51 -1.77 14.30 -5.29
C ALA A 51 -2.04 14.94 -3.92
N ALA A 52 -3.27 14.88 -3.43
CA ALA A 52 -3.63 15.41 -2.11
C ALA A 52 -3.68 14.35 -1.03
N GLU A 53 -3.42 13.09 -1.38
CA GLU A 53 -3.46 11.97 -0.44
C GLU A 53 -2.09 11.78 0.20
N ILE A 54 -2.09 11.14 1.37
CA ILE A 54 -0.84 10.72 2.01
C ILE A 54 -0.33 9.45 1.31
N GLN A 55 0.96 9.43 1.04
CA GLN A 55 1.66 8.29 0.47
C GLN A 55 2.63 7.74 1.50
N HIS A 56 2.66 6.43 1.65
CA HIS A 56 3.70 5.76 2.43
C HIS A 56 4.75 5.21 1.49
N ASP A 57 6.01 5.61 1.71
CA ASP A 57 7.16 5.01 1.06
C ASP A 57 7.75 3.98 2.00
N VAL A 58 7.79 2.73 1.58
CA VAL A 58 8.25 1.61 2.40
C VAL A 58 9.53 1.06 1.81
N ASP A 59 10.62 1.17 2.57
CA ASP A 59 11.91 0.59 2.21
C ASP A 59 11.99 -0.80 2.83
N VAL A 60 12.02 -1.81 1.97
CA VAL A 60 12.10 -3.21 2.41
C VAL A 60 13.54 -3.67 2.29
N ASP A 61 14.14 -3.98 3.42
CA ASP A 61 15.48 -4.56 3.51
C ASP A 61 16.58 -3.71 2.85
N GLY A 62 16.36 -2.40 2.78
CA GLY A 62 17.35 -1.47 2.23
C GLY A 62 17.55 -1.53 0.73
N THR A 63 16.77 -2.33 0.00
CA THR A 63 16.97 -2.56 -1.43
C THR A 63 15.79 -2.17 -2.30
N ILE A 64 14.57 -2.22 -1.76
CA ILE A 64 13.35 -1.99 -2.52
C ILE A 64 12.54 -0.91 -1.82
N VAL A 65 12.13 0.12 -2.57
CA VAL A 65 11.23 1.14 -2.07
C VAL A 65 9.91 1.03 -2.81
N LEU A 66 8.84 0.79 -2.06
CA LEU A 66 7.49 0.70 -2.58
C LEU A 66 6.66 1.88 -2.11
N ARG A 67 5.72 2.29 -2.93
CA ARG A 67 4.83 3.41 -2.64
C ARG A 67 3.42 2.87 -2.48
N LEU A 68 2.77 3.26 -1.37
CA LEU A 68 1.46 2.71 -1.04
C LEU A 68 0.52 3.77 -0.48
N HIS A 69 -0.78 3.55 -0.71
CA HIS A 69 -1.79 4.22 0.10
C HIS A 69 -1.65 3.74 1.56
N PRO A 70 -2.01 4.56 2.54
CA PRO A 70 -1.98 4.12 3.95
C PRO A 70 -2.78 2.84 4.21
N GLU A 71 -3.97 2.72 3.61
CA GLU A 71 -4.81 1.52 3.77
C GLU A 71 -4.17 0.29 3.11
N CYS A 72 -3.40 0.48 2.04
CA CYS A 72 -2.71 -0.61 1.37
C CYS A 72 -1.51 -1.09 2.19
N PHE A 73 -0.76 -0.18 2.80
CA PHE A 73 0.30 -0.56 3.71
C PHE A 73 -0.27 -1.33 4.90
N ARG A 74 -1.40 -0.88 5.44
CA ARG A 74 -2.06 -1.55 6.55
C ARG A 74 -2.46 -2.98 6.18
N ALA A 75 -3.00 -3.18 4.98
CA ALA A 75 -3.35 -4.51 4.49
C ALA A 75 -2.15 -5.43 4.43
N TRP A 76 -1.04 -4.91 3.91
CA TRP A 76 0.22 -5.65 3.82
C TRP A 76 0.72 -6.05 5.21
N TYR A 77 0.78 -5.08 6.12
CA TYR A 77 1.24 -5.30 7.48
C TYR A 77 0.38 -6.35 8.21
N VAL A 78 -0.93 -6.28 8.06
CA VAL A 78 -1.85 -7.21 8.72
C VAL A 78 -1.67 -8.64 8.20
N VAL A 79 -1.48 -8.81 6.89
CA VAL A 79 -1.31 -10.14 6.29
C VAL A 79 0.05 -10.76 6.69
N GLU A 80 1.09 -9.94 6.77
CA GLU A 80 2.45 -10.41 7.09
C GLU A 80 2.68 -10.71 8.57
N ARG A 81 1.79 -10.28 9.42
CA ARG A 81 1.93 -10.49 10.89
C ARG A 81 1.78 -11.95 11.27
#